data_fa01852171e558a166b4cb09122ef65b
#
_entry.id   fa01852171e558a166b4cb09122ef65b
#
_cell.length_a   1.000
_cell.length_b   1.000
_cell.length_c   1.000
_cell.angle_alpha   90.00
_cell.angle_beta   90.00
_cell.angle_gamma   90.00
#
_symmetry.space_group_name_H-M   'P 1'
#
loop_
_entity.id
_entity.type
_entity.pdbx_description
1 polymer ?
#
loop_
_entity_poly.entity_id
_entity_poly.type
_entity_poly.pdbx_seq_one_letter_code
_entity_poly.pdbx_strand_id
1 'polypeptide(L)'
;MVISSKIKFEICDSSFYIKYQMDQLIYQYPWNLDFYCPDCGDRIHVTFCKNGLNCKSEKGDNGGKAYMLGYSSCLPITKEMYLPLTEEADRRLFFSPFFNLSRKYSNQNYDVIQKHGNFISAISANILPYRSSLLQLLPLLNKQNMKPEAYTKKMAKAFNIDSYRKGLSTYTDCVAHYAELVECCYTNLKPNTPASSPYGILFNDLMVFASDMDKNELRILKDELNQYYSLKEWLVKNAFSYIAKIISKIEKYFPAMFYGVTEEHTCPHSNQLYLVTINDEEVNADYSSGYEVIEKILPIVVALENKLSRGDINAFEDDRYSMDQFMKLTVGMRVKALQQNDVLKTYFLNSLNNKIRNGETHDNSHYDSEHQICRYIDFNNPNNMVEIPLMDVAFMTYIQFIRIMEIALVVNKILQRIWN
;
A
#
# COMPACT_ATOMS: atom_id res chain seq x y z
N MET A 1 -21.85 -15.17 3.48
CA MET A 1 -23.21 -14.72 3.86
C MET A 1 -23.20 -13.21 3.85
N VAL A 2 -24.12 -12.58 3.14
CA VAL A 2 -24.28 -11.12 3.09
C VAL A 2 -25.30 -10.72 4.15
N ILE A 3 -24.99 -9.71 4.91
CA ILE A 3 -25.86 -9.22 5.96
C ILE A 3 -26.17 -7.77 5.74
N SER A 4 -27.38 -7.40 6.09
CA SER A 4 -27.88 -6.05 5.95
C SER A 4 -28.12 -5.45 7.33
N SER A 5 -27.48 -4.32 7.62
CA SER A 5 -27.81 -3.49 8.77
C SER A 5 -28.48 -2.21 8.31
N LYS A 6 -29.61 -1.86 8.89
CA LYS A 6 -30.31 -0.62 8.61
C LYS A 6 -29.72 0.48 9.49
N ILE A 7 -29.31 1.57 8.85
CA ILE A 7 -28.87 2.80 9.54
C ILE A 7 -29.84 3.90 9.20
N LYS A 8 -30.35 4.57 10.21
CA LYS A 8 -31.18 5.76 10.07
C LYS A 8 -30.35 6.97 10.48
N PHE A 9 -30.25 7.98 9.62
CA PHE A 9 -29.56 9.25 9.90
C PHE A 9 -30.58 10.29 10.37
N GLU A 10 -30.26 10.96 11.48
CA GLU A 10 -31.14 12.01 12.04
C GLU A 10 -30.97 13.34 11.28
N ILE A 11 -29.84 13.55 10.60
CA ILE A 11 -29.53 14.81 9.90
C ILE A 11 -30.39 15.02 8.66
N CYS A 12 -30.59 13.99 7.85
CA CYS A 12 -31.37 14.07 6.61
C CYS A 12 -32.61 13.15 6.61
N ASP A 13 -32.92 12.58 7.75
CA ASP A 13 -34.02 11.60 7.98
C ASP A 13 -34.01 10.40 7.03
N SER A 14 -32.88 10.17 6.38
CA SER A 14 -32.68 9.06 5.44
C SER A 14 -32.35 7.76 6.16
N SER A 15 -32.83 6.67 5.60
CA SER A 15 -32.52 5.33 6.09
C SER A 15 -31.85 4.52 4.99
N PHE A 16 -30.70 3.94 5.30
CA PHE A 16 -29.94 3.11 4.39
C PHE A 16 -29.67 1.74 4.98
N TYR A 17 -29.47 0.77 4.13
CA TYR A 17 -28.96 -0.54 4.49
C TYR A 17 -27.48 -0.62 4.09
N ILE A 18 -26.61 -0.83 5.08
CA ILE A 18 -25.25 -1.28 4.82
C ILE A 18 -25.27 -2.78 4.66
N LYS A 19 -24.81 -3.24 3.52
CA LYS A 19 -24.62 -4.66 3.24
C LYS A 19 -23.14 -4.97 3.34
N TYR A 20 -22.78 -5.92 4.17
CA TYR A 20 -21.37 -6.23 4.43
C TYR A 20 -21.13 -7.72 4.59
N GLN A 21 -19.91 -8.16 4.21
CA GLN A 21 -19.42 -9.53 4.29
C GLN A 21 -18.11 -9.52 5.10
N MET A 22 -17.99 -10.14 6.25
CA MET A 22 -16.74 -10.22 7.00
C MET A 22 -16.08 -11.56 6.78
N ASP A 23 -14.81 -11.50 6.45
CA ASP A 23 -13.95 -12.61 6.72
C ASP A 23 -13.40 -12.44 8.15
N GLN A 24 -13.91 -13.21 9.09
CA GLN A 24 -13.53 -13.16 10.51
C GLN A 24 -12.04 -13.43 10.74
N LEU A 25 -11.37 -14.05 9.77
CA LEU A 25 -9.95 -14.37 9.87
C LEU A 25 -9.06 -13.15 9.60
N ILE A 26 -9.57 -12.14 8.89
CA ILE A 26 -8.79 -11.00 8.43
C ILE A 26 -9.00 -9.78 9.30
N TYR A 27 -10.24 -9.49 9.70
CA TYR A 27 -10.59 -8.26 10.41
C TYR A 27 -10.54 -8.46 11.92
N GLN A 28 -9.72 -7.64 12.58
CA GLN A 28 -9.70 -7.54 14.04
C GLN A 28 -10.60 -6.39 14.47
N TYR A 29 -11.44 -6.63 15.50
CA TYR A 29 -12.23 -5.57 16.09
C TYR A 29 -11.38 -4.61 16.93
N PRO A 30 -11.68 -3.30 16.98
CA PRO A 30 -12.71 -2.61 16.19
C PRO A 30 -12.29 -2.42 14.73
N TRP A 31 -13.24 -2.52 13.83
CA TRP A 31 -13.03 -2.28 12.41
C TRP A 31 -13.86 -1.09 11.95
N ASN A 32 -13.24 -0.14 11.22
CA ASN A 32 -13.84 1.12 10.84
C ASN A 32 -14.11 1.16 9.33
N LEU A 33 -15.25 1.75 8.97
CA LEU A 33 -15.63 2.11 7.63
C LEU A 33 -15.96 3.58 7.56
N ASP A 34 -15.58 4.21 6.47
CA ASP A 34 -15.97 5.58 6.15
C ASP A 34 -16.75 5.59 4.83
N PHE A 35 -17.86 6.33 4.81
CA PHE A 35 -18.62 6.57 3.60
C PHE A 35 -19.40 7.88 3.71
N TYR A 36 -19.93 8.35 2.57
CA TYR A 36 -20.74 9.56 2.52
C TYR A 36 -22.20 9.23 2.34
N CYS A 37 -23.05 9.98 3.04
CA CYS A 37 -24.50 9.86 2.88
C CYS A 37 -24.88 10.21 1.42
N PRO A 38 -25.53 9.31 0.68
CA PRO A 38 -25.88 9.60 -0.72
C PRO A 38 -26.93 10.69 -0.89
N ASP A 39 -27.67 11.05 0.16
CA ASP A 39 -28.70 12.09 0.08
C ASP A 39 -28.17 13.48 0.47
N CYS A 40 -27.31 13.60 1.48
CA CYS A 40 -26.82 14.90 1.96
C CYS A 40 -25.31 15.09 1.91
N GLY A 41 -24.54 14.09 1.46
CA GLY A 41 -23.09 14.15 1.36
C GLY A 41 -22.35 14.17 2.70
N ASP A 42 -23.06 13.95 3.84
CA ASP A 42 -22.41 13.92 5.15
C ASP A 42 -21.52 12.69 5.30
N ARG A 43 -20.34 12.87 5.90
CA ARG A 43 -19.41 11.78 6.16
C ARG A 43 -19.83 10.98 7.37
N ILE A 44 -19.84 9.69 7.22
CA ILE A 44 -20.36 8.75 8.20
C ILE A 44 -19.26 7.74 8.53
N HIS A 45 -18.93 7.67 9.81
CA HIS A 45 -18.00 6.71 10.37
C HIS A 45 -18.76 5.56 11.01
N VAL A 46 -18.52 4.34 10.55
CA VAL A 46 -19.09 3.13 11.13
C VAL A 46 -18.00 2.31 11.76
N THR A 47 -18.11 2.06 13.05
CA THR A 47 -17.18 1.19 13.79
C THR A 47 -17.87 -0.12 14.14
N PHE A 48 -17.34 -1.22 13.62
CA PHE A 48 -17.76 -2.57 14.00
C PHE A 48 -17.01 -2.97 15.26
N CYS A 49 -17.75 -3.26 16.31
CA CYS A 49 -17.23 -3.78 17.57
C CYS A 49 -17.65 -5.23 17.75
N LYS A 50 -16.98 -5.95 18.65
CA LYS A 50 -17.32 -7.35 18.95
C LYS A 50 -18.79 -7.55 19.36
N ASN A 51 -19.38 -6.53 20.00
CA ASN A 51 -20.73 -6.56 20.57
C ASN A 51 -21.73 -5.66 19.85
N GLY A 52 -21.38 -5.07 18.70
CA GLY A 52 -22.28 -4.17 18.01
C GLY A 52 -21.61 -3.25 16.98
N LEU A 53 -22.39 -2.32 16.49
CA LEU A 53 -22.00 -1.37 15.47
C LEU A 53 -22.29 0.04 16.00
N ASN A 54 -21.26 0.90 15.95
CA ASN A 54 -21.37 2.32 16.28
C ASN A 54 -21.28 3.15 15.01
N CYS A 55 -22.21 4.11 14.85
CA CYS A 55 -22.17 5.06 13.75
C CYS A 55 -22.02 6.48 14.29
N LYS A 56 -21.19 7.28 13.63
CA LYS A 56 -21.05 8.72 13.88
C LYS A 56 -21.12 9.46 12.55
N SER A 57 -21.82 10.59 12.56
CA SER A 57 -21.86 11.55 11.48
C SER A 57 -20.93 12.72 11.82
N GLU A 58 -20.28 13.33 10.85
CA GLU A 58 -19.43 14.52 11.09
C GLU A 58 -20.28 15.76 11.44
N LYS A 59 -21.51 15.83 10.94
CA LYS A 59 -22.41 16.97 11.16
C LYS A 59 -23.29 16.87 12.41
N GLY A 60 -23.27 15.73 13.11
CA GLY A 60 -24.09 15.53 14.29
C GLY A 60 -23.58 14.44 15.23
N ASP A 61 -23.81 14.64 16.53
CA ASP A 61 -23.35 13.72 17.59
C ASP A 61 -24.13 12.38 17.66
N ASN A 62 -25.26 12.29 16.99
CA ASN A 62 -26.16 11.15 17.07
C ASN A 62 -26.18 10.36 15.75
N GLY A 63 -25.09 9.68 15.47
CA GLY A 63 -25.07 8.68 14.41
C GLY A 63 -26.19 7.67 14.59
N GLY A 64 -26.91 7.41 13.53
CA GLY A 64 -28.15 6.62 13.54
C GLY A 64 -28.07 5.30 14.28
N LYS A 65 -29.18 4.84 14.80
CA LYS A 65 -29.30 3.54 15.47
C LYS A 65 -29.11 2.43 14.44
N ALA A 66 -28.03 1.66 14.62
CA ALA A 66 -27.75 0.49 13.78
C ALA A 66 -28.24 -0.78 14.45
N TYR A 67 -28.96 -1.58 13.68
CA TYR A 67 -29.39 -2.92 14.07
C TYR A 67 -28.54 -3.95 13.33
N MET A 68 -27.77 -4.75 14.06
CA MET A 68 -26.93 -5.79 13.48
C MET A 68 -27.65 -7.11 13.30
N LEU A 69 -27.49 -7.72 12.13
CA LEU A 69 -27.96 -9.05 11.81
C LEU A 69 -26.82 -9.92 11.24
N GLY A 70 -25.61 -9.93 11.82
CA GLY A 70 -24.49 -10.86 11.52
C GLY A 70 -23.25 -10.25 10.81
N TYR A 71 -22.40 -11.00 10.10
CA TYR A 71 -21.01 -10.63 9.78
C TYR A 71 -20.69 -10.60 8.29
N SER A 72 -19.87 -9.58 7.79
CA SER A 72 -19.28 -9.65 6.46
C SER A 72 -18.35 -8.52 6.04
N SER A 73 -17.54 -8.63 4.96
CA SER A 73 -16.80 -7.55 4.28
C SER A 73 -17.73 -6.69 3.43
N CYS A 74 -17.36 -5.42 3.18
CA CYS A 74 -18.29 -4.41 2.68
C CYS A 74 -18.98 -4.71 1.36
N LEU A 75 -20.25 -4.50 1.41
CA LEU A 75 -21.16 -4.42 0.28
C LEU A 75 -21.94 -3.11 0.35
N PRO A 76 -22.63 -2.72 -0.72
CA PRO A 76 -23.12 -1.37 -0.94
C PRO A 76 -24.05 -0.83 0.12
N ILE A 77 -24.09 0.49 0.18
CA ILE A 77 -25.12 1.25 0.86
C ILE A 77 -26.28 1.42 -0.11
N THR A 78 -27.46 1.02 0.29
CA THR A 78 -28.65 1.10 -0.55
C THR A 78 -29.89 1.36 0.29
N LYS A 79 -30.91 2.00 -0.31
CA LYS A 79 -32.24 2.15 0.30
C LYS A 79 -33.04 0.85 0.30
N GLU A 80 -32.61 -0.15 -0.45
CA GLU A 80 -33.29 -1.43 -0.57
C GLU A 80 -32.73 -2.49 0.38
N MET A 81 -33.62 -3.26 0.98
CA MET A 81 -33.24 -4.33 1.91
C MET A 81 -32.56 -5.50 1.18
N TYR A 82 -32.91 -5.76 -0.07
CA TYR A 82 -32.36 -6.85 -0.87
C TYR A 82 -31.41 -6.33 -1.93
N LEU A 83 -30.41 -7.14 -2.29
CA LEU A 83 -29.53 -6.83 -3.42
C LEU A 83 -30.37 -6.93 -4.71
N PRO A 84 -30.47 -5.85 -5.48
CA PRO A 84 -31.10 -5.93 -6.77
C PRO A 84 -30.29 -6.83 -7.71
N LEU A 85 -30.99 -7.61 -8.52
CA LEU A 85 -30.38 -8.60 -9.43
C LEU A 85 -30.13 -8.07 -10.84
N THR A 86 -30.41 -6.78 -11.10
CA THR A 86 -30.30 -6.17 -12.42
C THR A 86 -29.00 -5.39 -12.61
N GLU A 87 -28.46 -5.38 -13.84
CA GLU A 87 -27.24 -4.63 -14.19
C GLU A 87 -27.35 -3.11 -13.91
N GLU A 88 -28.55 -2.55 -14.02
CA GLU A 88 -28.82 -1.14 -13.79
C GLU A 88 -28.71 -0.77 -12.31
N ALA A 89 -29.07 -1.70 -11.44
CA ALA A 89 -28.88 -1.59 -10.00
C ALA A 89 -27.37 -1.78 -9.64
N ASP A 90 -26.63 -2.58 -10.38
CA ASP A 90 -25.20 -2.77 -10.19
C ASP A 90 -24.41 -1.46 -10.37
N ARG A 91 -24.86 -0.54 -11.21
CA ARG A 91 -24.22 0.77 -11.42
C ARG A 91 -24.41 1.76 -10.27
N ARG A 92 -25.42 1.55 -9.42
CA ARG A 92 -25.71 2.39 -8.25
C ARG A 92 -25.25 1.78 -6.93
N LEU A 93 -24.71 0.57 -6.98
CA LEU A 93 -24.31 -0.16 -5.81
C LEU A 93 -22.79 -0.02 -5.61
N PHE A 94 -22.39 0.43 -4.43
CA PHE A 94 -21.00 0.51 -3.99
C PHE A 94 -20.46 -0.89 -3.70
N PHE A 95 -20.08 -1.64 -4.72
CA PHE A 95 -19.52 -2.98 -4.53
C PHE A 95 -18.06 -2.90 -4.10
N SER A 96 -17.71 -3.62 -3.05
CA SER A 96 -16.32 -3.96 -2.84
C SER A 96 -15.80 -4.79 -4.03
N PRO A 97 -14.57 -4.55 -4.51
CA PRO A 97 -13.95 -5.34 -5.59
C PRO A 97 -14.02 -6.84 -5.34
N PHE A 98 -13.94 -7.22 -4.10
CA PHE A 98 -14.08 -8.56 -3.57
C PHE A 98 -15.39 -9.25 -3.98
N PHE A 99 -16.48 -8.53 -3.88
CA PHE A 99 -17.80 -9.10 -4.19
C PHE A 99 -18.02 -9.18 -5.70
N ASN A 100 -17.62 -8.17 -6.45
CA ASN A 100 -17.72 -8.17 -7.90
C ASN A 100 -16.92 -9.33 -8.51
N LEU A 101 -15.73 -9.59 -7.99
CA LEU A 101 -14.92 -10.70 -8.42
C LEU A 101 -15.53 -12.05 -8.02
N SER A 102 -16.02 -12.19 -6.78
CA SER A 102 -16.76 -13.39 -6.38
C SER A 102 -17.97 -13.64 -7.26
N ARG A 103 -18.72 -12.58 -7.62
CA ARG A 103 -19.90 -12.69 -8.48
C ARG A 103 -19.55 -12.96 -9.93
N LYS A 104 -18.57 -12.26 -10.49
CA LYS A 104 -18.10 -12.45 -11.87
C LYS A 104 -17.56 -13.85 -12.10
N TYR A 105 -16.90 -14.43 -11.08
CA TYR A 105 -16.21 -15.72 -11.20
C TYR A 105 -16.90 -16.87 -10.48
N SER A 106 -17.92 -16.63 -9.64
CA SER A 106 -18.66 -17.70 -8.95
C SER A 106 -19.27 -18.74 -9.88
N ASN A 107 -19.56 -18.36 -11.11
CA ASN A 107 -20.18 -19.24 -12.12
C ASN A 107 -19.18 -19.78 -13.16
N GLN A 108 -17.91 -19.34 -13.19
CA GLN A 108 -17.03 -19.62 -14.32
C GLN A 108 -15.58 -19.96 -13.99
N ASN A 109 -15.06 -19.70 -12.79
CA ASN A 109 -13.63 -19.93 -12.58
C ASN A 109 -13.26 -20.27 -11.12
N TYR A 110 -13.16 -21.56 -10.85
CA TYR A 110 -12.72 -22.10 -9.55
C TYR A 110 -11.34 -21.59 -9.14
N ASP A 111 -10.44 -21.35 -10.10
CA ASP A 111 -9.06 -20.91 -9.85
C ASP A 111 -8.98 -19.52 -9.21
N VAL A 112 -9.87 -18.59 -9.58
CA VAL A 112 -9.91 -17.25 -8.98
C VAL A 112 -10.39 -17.30 -7.54
N ILE A 113 -11.39 -18.13 -7.24
CA ILE A 113 -11.90 -18.34 -5.88
C ILE A 113 -10.78 -18.97 -5.01
N GLN A 114 -10.04 -19.92 -5.56
CA GLN A 114 -8.92 -20.55 -4.86
C GLN A 114 -7.75 -19.57 -4.65
N LYS A 115 -7.35 -18.79 -5.66
CA LYS A 115 -6.34 -17.72 -5.52
C LYS A 115 -6.72 -16.74 -4.44
N HIS A 116 -8.00 -16.35 -4.37
CA HIS A 116 -8.55 -15.50 -3.34
C HIS A 116 -8.46 -16.13 -1.94
N GLY A 117 -8.91 -17.36 -1.77
CA GLY A 117 -8.83 -18.08 -0.50
C GLY A 117 -7.39 -18.23 -0.04
N ASN A 118 -6.45 -18.50 -0.96
CA ASN A 118 -5.02 -18.57 -0.68
C ASN A 118 -4.44 -17.23 -0.25
N PHE A 119 -4.83 -16.12 -0.91
CA PHE A 119 -4.42 -14.77 -0.55
C PHE A 119 -4.88 -14.40 0.87
N ILE A 120 -6.15 -14.62 1.18
CA ILE A 120 -6.70 -14.39 2.53
C ILE A 120 -5.98 -15.22 3.59
N SER A 121 -5.78 -16.52 3.30
CA SER A 121 -5.08 -17.42 4.21
C SER A 121 -3.63 -16.99 4.42
N ALA A 122 -2.94 -16.56 3.37
CA ALA A 122 -1.58 -16.06 3.44
C ALA A 122 -1.47 -14.79 4.30
N ILE A 123 -2.40 -13.83 4.14
CA ILE A 123 -2.46 -12.63 4.97
C ILE A 123 -2.67 -13.02 6.43
N SER A 124 -3.66 -13.86 6.72
CA SER A 124 -4.00 -14.26 8.09
C SER A 124 -2.86 -15.02 8.77
N ALA A 125 -2.18 -15.90 8.04
CA ALA A 125 -1.12 -16.73 8.58
C ALA A 125 0.22 -16.00 8.73
N ASN A 126 0.53 -15.08 7.81
CA ASN A 126 1.90 -14.58 7.67
C ASN A 126 2.04 -13.07 7.92
N ILE A 127 0.98 -12.27 7.75
CA ILE A 127 1.09 -10.83 7.92
C ILE A 127 0.61 -10.39 9.30
N LEU A 128 -0.57 -10.80 9.70
CA LEU A 128 -1.13 -10.39 10.98
C LEU A 128 -0.27 -10.80 12.19
N PRO A 129 0.36 -12.00 12.24
CA PRO A 129 1.30 -12.34 13.30
C PRO A 129 2.53 -11.43 13.34
N TYR A 130 3.09 -11.07 12.16
CA TYR A 130 4.28 -10.21 12.10
C TYR A 130 4.00 -8.73 12.29
N ARG A 131 2.76 -8.26 12.06
CA ARG A 131 2.35 -6.87 12.25
C ARG A 131 2.74 -6.33 13.63
N SER A 132 2.37 -7.03 14.69
CA SER A 132 2.67 -6.63 16.06
C SER A 132 4.17 -6.50 16.29
N SER A 133 4.96 -7.43 15.74
CA SER A 133 6.41 -7.43 15.85
C SER A 133 7.04 -6.26 15.13
N LEU A 134 6.65 -6.00 13.87
CA LEU A 134 7.14 -4.86 13.09
C LEU A 134 6.86 -3.53 13.80
N LEU A 135 5.63 -3.33 14.28
CA LEU A 135 5.24 -2.09 14.97
C LEU A 135 5.97 -1.91 16.31
N GLN A 136 6.26 -2.99 17.04
CA GLN A 136 6.94 -2.91 18.34
C GLN A 136 8.45 -2.77 18.23
N LEU A 137 9.08 -3.28 17.17
CA LEU A 137 10.52 -3.29 17.00
C LEU A 137 11.06 -2.01 16.33
N LEU A 138 10.30 -1.41 15.43
CA LEU A 138 10.72 -0.19 14.72
C LEU A 138 11.14 0.97 15.63
N PRO A 139 10.41 1.32 16.71
CA PRO A 139 10.83 2.39 17.62
C PRO A 139 12.17 2.13 18.30
N LEU A 140 12.59 0.87 18.42
CA LEU A 140 13.90 0.52 18.95
C LEU A 140 14.99 0.80 17.92
N LEU A 141 14.78 0.43 16.65
CA LEU A 141 15.73 0.70 15.56
C LEU A 141 15.97 2.20 15.32
N ASN A 142 14.98 3.02 15.62
CA ASN A 142 15.08 4.48 15.50
C ASN A 142 15.83 5.16 16.65
N LYS A 143 16.22 4.44 17.71
CA LYS A 143 17.02 4.99 18.81
C LYS A 143 18.50 5.02 18.46
N GLN A 144 19.16 6.16 18.70
CA GLN A 144 20.60 6.36 18.39
C GLN A 144 21.51 5.34 19.07
N ASN A 145 21.20 4.95 20.33
CA ASN A 145 22.00 4.03 21.13
C ASN A 145 21.22 2.76 21.49
N MET A 146 20.57 2.16 20.50
CA MET A 146 19.81 0.94 20.71
C MET A 146 20.73 -0.24 21.07
N LYS A 147 20.43 -0.90 22.19
CA LYS A 147 21.15 -2.13 22.60
C LYS A 147 20.49 -3.35 21.98
N PRO A 148 21.24 -4.26 21.32
CA PRO A 148 20.69 -5.47 20.70
C PRO A 148 19.88 -6.34 21.67
N GLU A 149 20.27 -6.37 22.95
CA GLU A 149 19.56 -7.14 23.98
C GLU A 149 18.13 -6.60 24.20
N ALA A 150 17.92 -5.28 24.11
CA ALA A 150 16.58 -4.68 24.23
C ALA A 150 15.69 -5.08 23.05
N TYR A 151 16.27 -5.15 21.84
CA TYR A 151 15.58 -5.61 20.65
C TYR A 151 15.21 -7.10 20.76
N THR A 152 16.16 -7.95 21.14
CA THR A 152 15.97 -9.39 21.31
C THR A 152 14.90 -9.70 22.36
N LYS A 153 14.95 -9.01 23.52
CA LYS A 153 13.93 -9.15 24.57
C LYS A 153 12.53 -8.75 24.10
N LYS A 154 12.44 -7.68 23.34
CA LYS A 154 11.16 -7.22 22.79
C LYS A 154 10.62 -8.20 21.77
N MET A 155 11.49 -8.77 20.94
CA MET A 155 11.14 -9.81 19.98
C MET A 155 10.60 -11.06 20.66
N ALA A 156 11.31 -11.60 21.67
CA ALA A 156 10.86 -12.76 22.42
C ALA A 156 9.45 -12.55 22.97
N LYS A 157 9.17 -11.34 23.50
CA LYS A 157 7.83 -10.98 23.97
C LYS A 157 6.81 -10.90 22.83
N ALA A 158 7.17 -10.33 21.67
CA ALA A 158 6.25 -10.19 20.55
C ALA A 158 5.83 -11.54 19.95
N PHE A 159 6.71 -12.52 19.93
CA PHE A 159 6.44 -13.87 19.44
C PHE A 159 6.02 -14.87 20.53
N ASN A 160 5.91 -14.41 21.78
CA ASN A 160 5.56 -15.26 22.95
C ASN A 160 6.48 -16.49 23.08
N ILE A 161 7.79 -16.28 22.94
CA ILE A 161 8.84 -17.29 23.09
C ILE A 161 9.76 -16.95 24.25
N ASP A 162 10.24 -17.97 25.00
CA ASP A 162 11.04 -17.77 26.20
C ASP A 162 12.39 -17.13 25.91
N SER A 163 12.99 -17.47 24.77
CA SER A 163 14.25 -16.84 24.31
C SER A 163 14.33 -16.87 22.78
N TYR A 164 14.83 -15.80 22.19
CA TYR A 164 15.16 -15.78 20.79
C TYR A 164 16.57 -16.32 20.57
N ARG A 165 16.69 -17.48 19.91
CA ARG A 165 17.94 -18.22 19.75
C ARG A 165 18.93 -17.63 18.73
N LYS A 166 18.49 -16.72 17.86
CA LYS A 166 19.37 -16.09 16.88
C LYS A 166 20.20 -15.01 17.61
N GLY A 167 21.51 -15.18 17.67
CA GLY A 167 22.41 -14.23 18.31
C GLY A 167 22.43 -12.91 17.55
N LEU A 168 21.55 -11.98 17.93
CA LEU A 168 21.59 -10.60 17.48
C LEU A 168 22.54 -9.82 18.38
N SER A 169 23.78 -9.65 17.95
CA SER A 169 24.86 -9.07 18.75
C SER A 169 25.13 -7.60 18.41
N THR A 170 24.72 -7.17 17.24
CA THR A 170 24.97 -5.80 16.75
C THR A 170 23.67 -5.10 16.33
N TYR A 171 23.74 -3.78 16.21
CA TYR A 171 22.64 -3.00 15.63
C TYR A 171 22.32 -3.45 14.20
N THR A 172 23.34 -3.81 13.44
CA THR A 172 23.22 -4.27 12.06
C THR A 172 22.49 -5.59 11.97
N ASP A 173 22.73 -6.52 12.92
CA ASP A 173 21.96 -7.78 13.02
C ASP A 173 20.48 -7.51 13.26
N CYS A 174 20.16 -6.51 14.09
CA CYS A 174 18.77 -6.13 14.35
C CYS A 174 18.08 -5.52 13.12
N VAL A 175 18.79 -4.68 12.35
CA VAL A 175 18.28 -4.13 11.06
C VAL A 175 18.05 -5.26 10.06
N ALA A 176 19.01 -6.16 9.93
CA ALA A 176 18.92 -7.33 9.05
C ALA A 176 17.72 -8.21 9.40
N HIS A 177 17.55 -8.51 10.68
CA HIS A 177 16.40 -9.30 11.15
C HIS A 177 15.06 -8.58 10.92
N TYR A 178 15.00 -7.26 11.11
CA TYR A 178 13.78 -6.51 10.78
C TYR A 178 13.43 -6.62 9.30
N ALA A 179 14.44 -6.56 8.42
CA ALA A 179 14.26 -6.77 6.99
C ALA A 179 13.78 -8.20 6.65
N GLU A 180 14.24 -9.24 7.38
CA GLU A 180 13.71 -10.62 7.24
C GLU A 180 12.20 -10.66 7.54
N LEU A 181 11.72 -9.92 8.56
CA LEU A 181 10.29 -9.81 8.85
C LEU A 181 9.52 -9.07 7.72
N VAL A 182 10.12 -8.04 7.14
CA VAL A 182 9.56 -7.35 5.97
C VAL A 182 9.51 -8.30 4.77
N GLU A 183 10.51 -9.12 4.55
CA GLU A 183 10.55 -10.12 3.47
C GLU A 183 9.44 -11.17 3.62
N CYS A 184 9.19 -11.64 4.85
CA CYS A 184 8.06 -12.53 5.13
C CYS A 184 6.73 -11.87 4.76
N CYS A 185 6.54 -10.59 5.06
CA CYS A 185 5.35 -9.85 4.64
C CYS A 185 5.28 -9.68 3.12
N TYR A 186 6.39 -9.27 2.49
CA TYR A 186 6.47 -9.07 1.04
C TYR A 186 6.09 -10.32 0.26
N THR A 187 6.63 -11.47 0.63
CA THR A 187 6.38 -12.75 -0.05
C THR A 187 4.90 -13.09 -0.14
N ASN A 188 4.12 -12.66 0.87
CA ASN A 188 2.68 -12.93 0.94
C ASN A 188 1.80 -11.81 0.38
N LEU A 189 2.35 -10.60 0.25
CA LEU A 189 1.62 -9.41 -0.23
C LEU A 189 1.89 -9.09 -1.69
N LYS A 190 3.02 -9.57 -2.25
CA LYS A 190 3.33 -9.29 -3.65
C LYS A 190 2.21 -9.76 -4.56
N PRO A 191 1.85 -8.99 -5.58
CA PRO A 191 0.90 -9.44 -6.59
C PRO A 191 1.33 -10.78 -7.19
N ASN A 192 0.40 -11.71 -7.37
CA ASN A 192 0.66 -12.96 -8.10
C ASN A 192 0.80 -12.66 -9.61
N THR A 193 1.83 -11.91 -9.93
CA THR A 193 2.19 -11.67 -11.32
C THR A 193 2.95 -12.88 -11.86
N PRO A 194 2.72 -13.31 -13.11
CA PRO A 194 3.58 -14.30 -13.74
C PRO A 194 5.05 -13.89 -13.61
N ALA A 195 5.96 -14.86 -13.48
CA ALA A 195 7.39 -14.60 -13.41
C ALA A 195 7.91 -13.77 -14.62
N SER A 196 7.16 -13.78 -15.72
CA SER A 196 7.37 -12.96 -16.92
C SER A 196 6.78 -11.55 -16.84
N SER A 197 6.10 -11.20 -15.74
CA SER A 197 5.57 -9.84 -15.59
C SER A 197 6.70 -8.85 -15.43
N PRO A 198 6.72 -7.76 -16.22
CA PRO A 198 7.77 -6.74 -16.13
C PRO A 198 7.84 -6.07 -14.74
N TYR A 199 6.80 -6.19 -13.92
CA TYR A 199 6.74 -5.58 -12.59
C TYR A 199 7.72 -6.16 -11.57
N GLY A 200 8.11 -7.43 -11.67
CA GLY A 200 9.04 -8.09 -10.73
C GLY A 200 10.46 -8.27 -11.26
N ILE A 201 10.70 -8.04 -12.56
CA ILE A 201 11.98 -8.34 -13.21
C ILE A 201 13.10 -7.53 -12.56
N LEU A 202 12.99 -6.20 -12.53
CA LEU A 202 14.04 -5.35 -11.98
C LEU A 202 14.39 -5.71 -10.52
N PHE A 203 13.41 -5.99 -9.68
CA PHE A 203 13.68 -6.40 -8.30
C PHE A 203 14.48 -7.69 -8.23
N ASN A 204 14.10 -8.72 -9.01
CA ASN A 204 14.81 -9.99 -9.03
C ASN A 204 16.24 -9.81 -9.56
N ASP A 205 16.42 -9.04 -10.63
CA ASP A 205 17.72 -8.76 -11.21
C ASP A 205 18.64 -7.99 -10.24
N LEU A 206 18.11 -6.99 -9.52
CA LEU A 206 18.84 -6.26 -8.49
C LEU A 206 19.18 -7.15 -7.29
N MET A 207 18.30 -8.08 -6.88
CA MET A 207 18.60 -9.04 -5.81
C MET A 207 19.70 -10.02 -6.18
N VAL A 208 19.69 -10.54 -7.42
CA VAL A 208 20.76 -11.40 -7.97
C VAL A 208 22.06 -10.59 -8.05
N PHE A 209 22.02 -9.42 -8.67
CA PHE A 209 23.15 -8.51 -8.78
C PHE A 209 23.81 -8.21 -7.44
N ALA A 210 23.01 -7.83 -6.43
CA ALA A 210 23.49 -7.59 -5.07
C ALA A 210 24.05 -8.86 -4.39
N SER A 211 23.61 -10.06 -4.81
CA SER A 211 24.09 -11.35 -4.29
C SER A 211 25.42 -11.78 -4.92
N ASP A 212 25.62 -11.52 -6.19
CA ASP A 212 26.75 -12.03 -6.98
C ASP A 212 27.96 -11.09 -6.99
N MET A 213 27.75 -9.78 -6.77
CA MET A 213 28.80 -8.77 -6.78
C MET A 213 29.87 -9.07 -5.72
N ASP A 214 31.15 -8.84 -6.07
CA ASP A 214 32.29 -8.95 -5.13
C ASP A 214 32.14 -7.97 -3.95
N LYS A 215 32.70 -8.33 -2.77
CA LYS A 215 32.64 -7.49 -1.59
C LYS A 215 33.30 -6.10 -1.76
N ASN A 216 34.40 -6.03 -2.50
CA ASN A 216 35.09 -4.76 -2.73
C ASN A 216 34.29 -3.88 -3.69
N GLU A 217 33.72 -4.47 -4.73
CA GLU A 217 32.80 -3.78 -5.65
C GLU A 217 31.57 -3.25 -4.92
N LEU A 218 30.98 -4.05 -4.01
CA LEU A 218 29.86 -3.61 -3.18
C LEU A 218 30.22 -2.43 -2.25
N ARG A 219 31.46 -2.40 -1.71
CA ARG A 219 31.92 -1.27 -0.90
C ARG A 219 32.05 0.00 -1.74
N ILE A 220 32.69 -0.11 -2.91
CA ILE A 220 32.81 1.00 -3.86
C ILE A 220 31.41 1.51 -4.25
N LEU A 221 30.53 0.61 -4.67
CA LEU A 221 29.15 0.95 -5.03
C LEU A 221 28.41 1.64 -3.88
N LYS A 222 28.50 1.12 -2.65
CA LYS A 222 27.88 1.76 -1.48
C LYS A 222 28.42 3.17 -1.27
N ASP A 223 29.72 3.39 -1.37
CA ASP A 223 30.34 4.69 -1.16
C ASP A 223 29.93 5.67 -2.26
N GLU A 224 29.84 5.22 -3.50
CA GLU A 224 29.26 5.98 -4.61
C GLU A 224 27.78 6.35 -4.38
N LEU A 225 26.95 5.38 -3.94
CA LEU A 225 25.53 5.62 -3.68
C LEU A 225 25.30 6.53 -2.47
N ASN A 226 26.13 6.42 -1.43
CA ASN A 226 26.01 7.27 -0.23
C ASN A 226 26.31 8.76 -0.50
N GLN A 227 26.91 9.11 -1.64
CA GLN A 227 27.05 10.51 -2.07
C GLN A 227 25.67 11.13 -2.35
N TYR A 228 24.68 10.32 -2.75
CA TYR A 228 23.33 10.79 -3.07
C TYR A 228 22.39 10.72 -1.87
N TYR A 229 22.48 9.65 -1.09
CA TYR A 229 21.70 9.48 0.14
C TYR A 229 22.27 8.36 1.01
N SER A 230 22.21 8.50 2.33
CA SER A 230 22.61 7.43 3.25
C SER A 230 21.65 6.24 3.16
N LEU A 231 22.12 5.12 2.58
CA LEU A 231 21.35 3.90 2.41
C LEU A 231 20.75 3.38 3.73
N LYS A 232 21.57 3.40 4.80
CA LYS A 232 21.15 2.95 6.14
C LYS A 232 20.06 3.86 6.72
N GLU A 233 20.21 5.18 6.58
CA GLU A 233 19.24 6.14 7.09
C GLU A 233 17.92 6.04 6.33
N TRP A 234 17.98 5.96 5.02
CA TRP A 234 16.80 5.75 4.20
C TRP A 234 16.07 4.45 4.59
N LEU A 235 16.79 3.34 4.73
CA LEU A 235 16.22 2.04 5.07
C LEU A 235 15.42 2.10 6.38
N VAL A 236 16.04 2.61 7.45
CA VAL A 236 15.44 2.57 8.79
C VAL A 236 14.42 3.68 9.00
N LYS A 237 14.76 4.93 8.65
CA LYS A 237 13.92 6.10 8.97
C LYS A 237 12.80 6.34 7.95
N ASN A 238 13.01 5.97 6.67
CA ASN A 238 12.01 6.20 5.64
C ASN A 238 11.28 4.91 5.26
N ALA A 239 11.97 3.90 4.72
CA ALA A 239 11.33 2.70 4.21
C ALA A 239 10.62 1.90 5.30
N PHE A 240 11.32 1.51 6.38
CA PHE A 240 10.70 0.73 7.46
C PHE A 240 9.59 1.50 8.17
N SER A 241 9.71 2.84 8.31
CA SER A 241 8.65 3.66 8.91
C SER A 241 7.40 3.68 8.04
N TYR A 242 7.55 3.82 6.72
CA TYR A 242 6.42 3.76 5.79
C TYR A 242 5.79 2.35 5.75
N ILE A 243 6.62 1.30 5.68
CA ILE A 243 6.15 -0.08 5.70
C ILE A 243 5.34 -0.35 6.96
N ALA A 244 5.84 0.04 8.14
CA ALA A 244 5.12 -0.12 9.40
C ALA A 244 3.81 0.70 9.42
N LYS A 245 3.81 1.93 8.89
CA LYS A 245 2.60 2.76 8.74
C LYS A 245 1.52 2.04 7.95
N ILE A 246 1.84 1.51 6.77
CA ILE A 246 0.86 0.81 5.93
C ILE A 246 0.44 -0.53 6.56
N ILE A 247 1.36 -1.32 7.08
CA ILE A 247 1.05 -2.59 7.76
C ILE A 247 0.15 -2.37 8.99
N SER A 248 0.26 -1.23 9.68
CA SER A 248 -0.59 -0.93 10.82
C SER A 248 -2.09 -0.89 10.49
N LYS A 249 -2.42 -0.63 9.23
CA LYS A 249 -3.78 -0.49 8.70
C LYS A 249 -3.99 -1.25 7.39
N ILE A 250 -3.24 -2.32 7.19
CA ILE A 250 -3.20 -3.06 5.92
C ILE A 250 -4.57 -3.57 5.49
N GLU A 251 -5.46 -3.89 6.45
CA GLU A 251 -6.82 -4.33 6.18
C GLU A 251 -7.64 -3.32 5.38
N LYS A 252 -7.36 -2.03 5.57
CA LYS A 252 -8.05 -0.97 4.83
C LYS A 252 -7.76 -1.01 3.33
N TYR A 253 -6.59 -1.55 2.97
CA TYR A 253 -6.13 -1.68 1.58
C TYR A 253 -6.50 -3.02 0.92
N PHE A 254 -7.11 -3.96 1.63
CA PHE A 254 -7.46 -5.26 1.05
C PHE A 254 -8.27 -5.18 -0.25
N PRO A 255 -9.27 -4.30 -0.39
CA PRO A 255 -9.96 -4.17 -1.67
C PRO A 255 -9.03 -3.78 -2.82
N ALA A 256 -8.10 -2.84 -2.60
CA ALA A 256 -7.14 -2.42 -3.60
C ALA A 256 -6.07 -3.51 -3.88
N MET A 257 -5.59 -4.19 -2.83
CA MET A 257 -4.64 -5.30 -2.95
C MET A 257 -5.23 -6.47 -3.75
N PHE A 258 -6.50 -6.74 -3.57
CA PHE A 258 -7.21 -7.78 -4.29
C PHE A 258 -7.21 -7.55 -5.80
N TYR A 259 -7.21 -6.31 -6.23
CA TYR A 259 -6.97 -5.95 -7.64
C TYR A 259 -5.64 -6.43 -8.17
N GLY A 260 -4.58 -6.33 -7.38
CA GLY A 260 -3.25 -6.80 -7.75
C GLY A 260 -3.14 -8.32 -7.87
N VAL A 261 -4.08 -9.06 -7.29
CA VAL A 261 -4.12 -10.54 -7.36
C VAL A 261 -4.85 -11.02 -8.62
N THR A 262 -5.72 -10.20 -9.19
CA THR A 262 -6.38 -10.50 -10.45
C THR A 262 -5.50 -10.09 -11.62
N GLU A 263 -5.53 -10.82 -12.73
CA GLU A 263 -4.66 -10.60 -13.90
C GLU A 263 -4.86 -9.24 -14.62
N GLU A 264 -5.90 -8.51 -14.23
CA GLU A 264 -6.22 -7.19 -14.76
C GLU A 264 -5.49 -6.09 -13.95
N HIS A 265 -4.18 -5.93 -14.21
CA HIS A 265 -3.35 -4.88 -13.59
C HIS A 265 -3.70 -3.45 -14.00
N THR A 266 -4.57 -3.30 -14.96
CA THR A 266 -5.23 -2.04 -15.31
C THR A 266 -6.68 -2.19 -14.91
N CYS A 267 -7.16 -1.32 -14.03
CA CYS A 267 -8.56 -1.34 -13.61
C CYS A 267 -9.44 -0.72 -14.72
N PRO A 268 -9.93 -1.50 -15.71
CA PRO A 268 -10.70 -0.95 -16.82
C PRO A 268 -12.08 -0.44 -16.39
N HIS A 269 -12.46 -0.70 -15.12
CA HIS A 269 -13.77 -0.37 -14.57
C HIS A 269 -13.67 0.21 -13.15
N SER A 270 -12.57 0.89 -12.83
CA SER A 270 -12.33 1.49 -11.52
C SER A 270 -13.39 2.51 -11.11
N ASN A 271 -13.95 3.22 -12.09
CA ASN A 271 -15.09 4.13 -11.90
C ASN A 271 -16.39 3.45 -11.45
N GLN A 272 -16.45 2.13 -11.43
CA GLN A 272 -17.59 1.35 -10.93
C GLN A 272 -17.30 0.69 -9.58
N LEU A 273 -16.14 0.93 -9.00
CA LEU A 273 -15.65 0.22 -7.83
C LEU A 273 -15.42 1.21 -6.70
N TYR A 274 -16.21 1.08 -5.68
CA TYR A 274 -16.19 1.96 -4.52
C TYR A 274 -15.35 1.37 -3.39
N LEU A 275 -14.53 2.23 -2.80
CA LEU A 275 -13.68 1.91 -1.66
C LEU A 275 -14.29 2.53 -0.40
N VAL A 276 -14.67 1.70 0.57
CA VAL A 276 -15.31 2.15 1.82
C VAL A 276 -14.50 1.77 3.07
N THR A 277 -13.39 1.06 2.89
CA THR A 277 -12.51 0.61 3.99
C THR A 277 -11.51 1.69 4.42
N ILE A 278 -11.30 2.70 3.60
CA ILE A 278 -10.41 3.84 3.83
C ILE A 278 -10.99 5.07 3.12
N ASN A 279 -10.80 6.24 3.67
CA ASN A 279 -11.27 7.49 3.07
C ASN A 279 -10.23 8.14 2.14
N ASP A 280 -10.67 9.15 1.40
CA ASP A 280 -9.87 9.90 0.44
C ASP A 280 -8.68 10.63 1.08
N GLU A 281 -8.86 11.30 2.21
CA GLU A 281 -7.79 12.01 2.92
C GLU A 281 -6.68 11.05 3.36
N GLU A 282 -7.07 9.91 3.94
CA GLU A 282 -6.11 8.92 4.43
C GLU A 282 -5.35 8.26 3.27
N VAL A 283 -6.03 7.95 2.15
CA VAL A 283 -5.40 7.39 0.94
C VAL A 283 -4.42 8.38 0.32
N ASN A 284 -4.82 9.65 0.17
CA ASN A 284 -3.99 10.70 -0.40
C ASN A 284 -2.75 10.97 0.47
N ALA A 285 -2.90 11.05 1.79
CA ALA A 285 -1.80 11.22 2.73
C ALA A 285 -0.83 10.02 2.73
N ASP A 286 -1.33 8.80 2.52
CA ASP A 286 -0.50 7.61 2.40
C ASP A 286 0.23 7.58 1.06
N TYR A 287 -0.46 7.94 -0.02
CA TYR A 287 0.14 8.05 -1.35
C TYR A 287 1.28 9.07 -1.36
N SER A 288 1.04 10.27 -0.85
CA SER A 288 2.04 11.34 -0.77
C SER A 288 3.24 10.93 0.07
N SER A 289 3.01 10.28 1.22
CA SER A 289 4.09 9.74 2.06
C SER A 289 4.93 8.68 1.32
N GLY A 290 4.29 7.76 0.60
CA GLY A 290 4.99 6.74 -0.20
C GLY A 290 5.77 7.34 -1.35
N TYR A 291 5.19 8.33 -2.02
CA TYR A 291 5.85 9.08 -3.09
C TYR A 291 7.16 9.73 -2.59
N GLU A 292 7.14 10.40 -1.43
CA GLU A 292 8.33 11.01 -0.83
C GLU A 292 9.41 9.99 -0.45
N VAL A 293 9.02 8.80 0.01
CA VAL A 293 9.96 7.72 0.32
C VAL A 293 10.65 7.23 -0.95
N ILE A 294 9.90 7.03 -2.04
CA ILE A 294 10.47 6.61 -3.33
C ILE A 294 11.35 7.74 -3.90
N GLU A 295 10.88 8.99 -3.86
CA GLU A 295 11.64 10.14 -4.38
C GLU A 295 13.06 10.19 -3.83
N LYS A 296 13.22 10.00 -2.51
CA LYS A 296 14.52 10.05 -1.84
C LYS A 296 15.47 8.95 -2.30
N ILE A 297 14.94 7.76 -2.64
CA ILE A 297 15.75 6.61 -3.06
C ILE A 297 15.90 6.52 -4.59
N LEU A 298 15.11 7.28 -5.34
CA LEU A 298 15.06 7.20 -6.79
C LEU A 298 16.43 7.32 -7.47
N PRO A 299 17.32 8.26 -7.08
CA PRO A 299 18.66 8.33 -7.66
C PRO A 299 19.47 7.05 -7.45
N ILE A 300 19.28 6.39 -6.31
CA ILE A 300 19.98 5.14 -5.98
C ILE A 300 19.46 4.00 -6.86
N VAL A 301 18.15 3.90 -7.06
CA VAL A 301 17.55 2.88 -7.94
C VAL A 301 18.01 3.07 -9.38
N VAL A 302 18.07 4.33 -9.87
CA VAL A 302 18.59 4.66 -11.20
C VAL A 302 20.06 4.27 -11.33
N ALA A 303 20.89 4.60 -10.34
CA ALA A 303 22.30 4.24 -10.34
C ALA A 303 22.51 2.72 -10.33
N LEU A 304 21.72 1.98 -9.54
CA LEU A 304 21.76 0.51 -9.49
C LEU A 304 21.36 -0.11 -10.84
N GLU A 305 20.30 0.42 -11.47
CA GLU A 305 19.86 -0.04 -12.79
C GLU A 305 20.90 0.27 -13.85
N ASN A 306 21.47 1.48 -13.88
CA ASN A 306 22.56 1.84 -14.79
C ASN A 306 23.77 0.90 -14.62
N LYS A 307 24.16 0.62 -13.37
CA LYS A 307 25.28 -0.29 -13.08
C LYS A 307 24.99 -1.72 -13.53
N LEU A 308 23.77 -2.20 -13.31
CA LEU A 308 23.32 -3.52 -13.71
C LEU A 308 23.29 -3.66 -15.25
N SER A 309 22.70 -2.69 -15.94
CA SER A 309 22.43 -2.77 -17.38
C SER A 309 23.62 -2.33 -18.24
N ARG A 310 24.47 -1.41 -17.74
CA ARG A 310 25.51 -0.71 -18.53
C ARG A 310 26.90 -0.74 -17.87
N GLY A 311 27.02 -1.31 -16.67
CA GLY A 311 28.31 -1.47 -15.98
C GLY A 311 28.80 -0.22 -15.22
N ASP A 312 28.14 0.93 -15.37
CA ASP A 312 28.52 2.20 -14.73
C ASP A 312 27.28 2.94 -14.23
N ILE A 313 27.33 3.45 -12.99
CA ILE A 313 26.23 4.23 -12.39
C ILE A 313 25.87 5.50 -13.18
N ASN A 314 26.84 6.07 -13.91
CA ASN A 314 26.68 7.28 -14.72
C ASN A 314 26.24 7.01 -16.14
N ALA A 315 26.14 5.76 -16.58
CA ALA A 315 25.78 5.40 -17.95
C ALA A 315 24.26 5.40 -18.13
N PHE A 316 23.70 6.57 -18.41
CA PHE A 316 22.28 6.70 -18.76
C PHE A 316 22.03 6.22 -20.21
N GLU A 317 20.81 5.79 -20.48
CA GLU A 317 20.38 5.46 -21.85
C GLU A 317 20.37 6.70 -22.76
N ASP A 318 20.03 7.83 -22.18
CA ASP A 318 20.11 9.14 -22.82
C ASP A 318 21.40 9.85 -22.40
N ASP A 319 22.35 10.00 -23.32
CA ASP A 319 23.66 10.65 -23.10
C ASP A 319 23.59 12.09 -22.59
N ARG A 320 22.40 12.70 -22.58
CA ARG A 320 22.16 14.03 -22.01
C ARG A 320 22.18 14.03 -20.48
N TYR A 321 22.13 12.88 -19.84
CA TYR A 321 22.11 12.76 -18.39
C TYR A 321 23.39 12.10 -17.85
N SER A 322 23.92 12.69 -16.79
CA SER A 322 24.78 12.05 -15.80
C SER A 322 24.04 12.00 -14.46
N MET A 323 24.53 11.25 -13.48
CA MET A 323 23.92 11.26 -12.14
C MET A 323 23.89 12.68 -11.55
N ASP A 324 24.95 13.48 -11.74
CA ASP A 324 24.97 14.87 -11.27
C ASP A 324 23.92 15.75 -11.93
N GLN A 325 23.66 15.56 -13.22
CA GLN A 325 22.59 16.26 -13.92
C GLN A 325 21.22 15.78 -13.45
N PHE A 326 21.04 14.47 -13.33
CA PHE A 326 19.80 13.87 -12.81
C PHE A 326 19.46 14.37 -11.40
N MET A 327 20.47 14.48 -10.51
CA MET A 327 20.30 15.01 -9.16
C MET A 327 19.87 16.48 -9.11
N LYS A 328 20.25 17.28 -10.11
CA LYS A 328 19.84 18.69 -10.23
C LYS A 328 18.43 18.88 -10.75
N LEU A 329 17.81 17.85 -11.33
CA LEU A 329 16.43 17.91 -11.82
C LEU A 329 15.46 18.07 -10.65
N THR A 330 14.37 18.78 -10.90
CA THR A 330 13.22 18.76 -9.99
C THR A 330 12.59 17.36 -9.97
N VAL A 331 11.85 17.03 -8.92
CA VAL A 331 11.21 15.73 -8.77
C VAL A 331 10.37 15.36 -10.00
N GLY A 332 9.54 16.27 -10.47
CA GLY A 332 8.73 16.05 -11.66
C GLY A 332 9.55 15.79 -12.92
N MET A 333 10.71 16.44 -13.06
CA MET A 333 11.63 16.19 -14.17
C MET A 333 12.36 14.85 -14.04
N ARG A 334 12.73 14.42 -12.81
CA ARG A 334 13.30 13.08 -12.58
C ARG A 334 12.30 11.99 -13.00
N VAL A 335 11.04 12.11 -12.58
CA VAL A 335 10.00 11.16 -12.98
C VAL A 335 9.80 11.14 -14.50
N LYS A 336 9.86 12.29 -15.17
CA LYS A 336 9.84 12.36 -16.65
C LYS A 336 11.07 11.68 -17.28
N ALA A 337 12.25 11.86 -16.70
CA ALA A 337 13.48 11.21 -17.18
C ALA A 337 13.40 9.69 -17.06
N LEU A 338 12.78 9.15 -16.01
CA LEU A 338 12.54 7.71 -15.87
C LEU A 338 11.68 7.13 -17.00
N GLN A 339 10.77 7.92 -17.57
CA GLN A 339 9.90 7.45 -18.65
C GLN A 339 10.65 7.12 -19.95
N GLN A 340 11.91 7.52 -20.04
CA GLN A 340 12.80 7.22 -21.18
C GLN A 340 13.50 5.86 -21.02
N ASN A 341 13.57 5.31 -19.82
CA ASN A 341 14.08 3.98 -19.55
C ASN A 341 12.90 3.02 -19.37
N ASP A 342 12.70 2.09 -20.27
CA ASP A 342 11.55 1.19 -20.31
C ASP A 342 11.47 0.28 -19.07
N VAL A 343 12.61 -0.12 -18.49
CA VAL A 343 12.67 -0.93 -17.27
C VAL A 343 12.19 -0.16 -16.08
N LEU A 344 12.74 1.05 -15.85
CA LEU A 344 12.37 1.93 -14.74
C LEU A 344 10.93 2.46 -14.89
N LYS A 345 10.55 2.84 -16.12
CA LYS A 345 9.19 3.26 -16.44
C LYS A 345 8.18 2.18 -16.06
N THR A 346 8.44 0.93 -16.46
CA THR A 346 7.57 -0.20 -16.15
C THR A 346 7.56 -0.51 -14.65
N TYR A 347 8.73 -0.49 -14.01
CA TYR A 347 8.85 -0.77 -12.58
C TYR A 347 8.09 0.24 -11.72
N PHE A 348 8.15 1.54 -12.05
CA PHE A 348 7.45 2.60 -11.33
C PHE A 348 6.07 2.96 -11.94
N LEU A 349 5.61 2.20 -12.95
CA LEU A 349 4.29 2.41 -13.52
C LEU A 349 3.24 2.37 -12.39
N ASN A 350 2.30 3.31 -12.42
CA ASN A 350 1.23 3.46 -11.43
C ASN A 350 1.68 3.83 -10.00
N SER A 351 2.98 3.95 -9.71
CA SER A 351 3.44 4.32 -8.36
C SER A 351 3.90 5.79 -8.23
N LEU A 352 4.19 6.46 -9.35
CA LEU A 352 4.67 7.84 -9.35
C LEU A 352 3.80 8.75 -10.22
N ASN A 353 2.84 9.43 -9.60
CA ASN A 353 2.01 10.46 -10.24
C ASN A 353 2.16 11.78 -9.51
N ASN A 354 2.89 12.72 -10.12
CA ASN A 354 3.16 14.04 -9.54
C ASN A 354 1.89 14.85 -9.28
N LYS A 355 0.80 14.62 -10.02
CA LYS A 355 -0.43 15.40 -9.87
C LYS A 355 -1.15 15.07 -8.58
N ILE A 356 -1.18 13.78 -8.19
CA ILE A 356 -1.74 13.35 -6.91
C ILE A 356 -0.94 14.00 -5.77
N ARG A 357 0.40 13.83 -5.78
CA ARG A 357 1.28 14.39 -4.75
C ARG A 357 1.16 15.91 -4.64
N ASN A 358 1.14 16.63 -5.76
CA ASN A 358 1.06 18.08 -5.76
C ASN A 358 -0.34 18.58 -5.34
N GLY A 359 -1.40 17.89 -5.75
CA GLY A 359 -2.77 18.22 -5.34
C GLY A 359 -2.93 18.15 -3.82
N GLU A 360 -2.41 17.10 -3.20
CA GLU A 360 -2.42 16.93 -1.75
C GLU A 360 -1.58 18.00 -1.02
N THR A 361 -0.33 18.21 -1.49
CA THR A 361 0.61 19.14 -0.83
C THR A 361 0.17 20.60 -0.90
N HIS A 362 -0.58 21.00 -1.93
CA HIS A 362 -1.00 22.37 -2.17
C HIS A 362 -2.48 22.62 -1.92
N ASP A 363 -3.20 21.70 -1.30
CA ASP A 363 -4.64 21.77 -1.02
C ASP A 363 -5.48 22.07 -2.30
N ASN A 364 -5.04 21.49 -3.41
CA ASN A 364 -5.66 21.61 -4.73
C ASN A 364 -6.35 20.31 -5.16
N SER A 365 -6.78 19.52 -4.20
CA SER A 365 -7.56 18.31 -4.43
C SER A 365 -9.03 18.54 -4.05
N HIS A 366 -9.93 17.94 -4.81
CA HIS A 366 -11.34 17.91 -4.52
C HIS A 366 -11.86 16.49 -4.66
N TYR A 367 -12.68 16.06 -3.71
CA TYR A 367 -13.27 14.74 -3.72
C TYR A 367 -14.76 14.77 -4.03
N ASP A 368 -15.15 14.05 -5.07
CA ASP A 368 -16.54 13.78 -5.41
C ASP A 368 -16.98 12.51 -4.68
N SER A 369 -17.71 12.69 -3.60
CA SER A 369 -18.11 11.59 -2.72
C SER A 369 -19.18 10.67 -3.34
N GLU A 370 -19.98 11.19 -4.26
CA GLU A 370 -21.04 10.41 -4.93
C GLU A 370 -20.44 9.39 -5.91
N HIS A 371 -19.39 9.80 -6.64
CA HIS A 371 -18.74 8.96 -7.65
C HIS A 371 -17.40 8.39 -7.17
N GLN A 372 -16.95 8.77 -5.98
CA GLN A 372 -15.62 8.46 -5.43
C GLN A 372 -14.46 8.83 -6.37
N ILE A 373 -14.53 10.02 -6.95
CA ILE A 373 -13.53 10.57 -7.85
C ILE A 373 -12.70 11.63 -7.13
N CYS A 374 -11.39 11.42 -7.08
CA CYS A 374 -10.41 12.41 -6.64
C CYS A 374 -10.03 13.29 -7.84
N ARG A 375 -10.20 14.61 -7.71
CA ARG A 375 -9.82 15.62 -8.70
C ARG A 375 -8.58 16.34 -8.23
N TYR A 376 -7.51 16.30 -9.04
CA TYR A 376 -6.25 16.97 -8.74
C TYR A 376 -6.02 18.08 -9.77
N ILE A 377 -5.91 19.30 -9.27
CA ILE A 377 -5.77 20.50 -10.11
C ILE A 377 -4.29 20.89 -10.12
N ASP A 378 -3.73 21.12 -11.32
CA ASP A 378 -2.38 21.65 -11.45
C ASP A 378 -2.36 23.13 -11.06
N PHE A 379 -1.59 23.49 -10.02
CA PHE A 379 -1.49 24.87 -9.53
C PHE A 379 -1.08 25.87 -10.63
N ASN A 380 -0.17 25.46 -11.52
CA ASN A 380 0.32 26.32 -12.59
C ASN A 380 -0.59 26.34 -13.84
N ASN A 381 -1.49 25.37 -13.95
CA ASN A 381 -2.44 25.28 -15.06
C ASN A 381 -3.76 24.65 -14.59
N PRO A 382 -4.70 25.46 -14.08
CA PRO A 382 -5.99 24.97 -13.57
C PRO A 382 -6.83 24.17 -14.59
N ASN A 383 -6.59 24.38 -15.88
CA ASN A 383 -7.24 23.61 -16.94
C ASN A 383 -6.67 22.17 -17.08
N ASN A 384 -5.56 21.89 -16.42
CA ASN A 384 -4.92 20.57 -16.43
C ASN A 384 -5.35 19.77 -15.17
N MET A 385 -6.64 19.53 -15.05
CA MET A 385 -7.22 18.68 -14.00
C MET A 385 -7.09 17.21 -14.39
N VAL A 386 -6.87 16.38 -13.39
CA VAL A 386 -6.90 14.91 -13.52
C VAL A 386 -7.92 14.35 -12.55
N GLU A 387 -8.79 13.51 -13.07
CA GLU A 387 -9.77 12.75 -12.30
C GLU A 387 -9.31 11.31 -12.15
N ILE A 388 -9.24 10.82 -10.91
CA ILE A 388 -8.80 9.46 -10.60
C ILE A 388 -9.76 8.86 -9.58
N PRO A 389 -10.33 7.68 -9.84
CA PRO A 389 -11.13 6.97 -8.85
C PRO A 389 -10.35 6.70 -7.56
N LEU A 390 -11.01 6.82 -6.41
CA LEU A 390 -10.38 6.57 -5.11
C LEU A 390 -9.75 5.18 -5.02
N MET A 391 -10.39 4.18 -5.61
CA MET A 391 -9.86 2.82 -5.70
C MET A 391 -8.52 2.77 -6.42
N ASP A 392 -8.34 3.55 -7.49
CA ASP A 392 -7.08 3.58 -8.25
C ASP A 392 -5.98 4.26 -7.45
N VAL A 393 -6.29 5.33 -6.70
CA VAL A 393 -5.32 5.97 -5.80
C VAL A 393 -4.88 4.99 -4.71
N ALA A 394 -5.82 4.23 -4.13
CA ALA A 394 -5.51 3.20 -3.14
C ALA A 394 -4.68 2.06 -3.75
N PHE A 395 -4.96 1.66 -4.99
CA PHE A 395 -4.16 0.67 -5.72
C PHE A 395 -2.75 1.18 -5.99
N MET A 396 -2.59 2.43 -6.45
CA MET A 396 -1.28 3.05 -6.63
C MET A 396 -0.50 3.13 -5.31
N THR A 397 -1.17 3.44 -4.19
CA THR A 397 -0.57 3.43 -2.85
C THR A 397 -0.08 2.02 -2.47
N TYR A 398 -0.87 1.01 -2.77
CA TYR A 398 -0.45 -0.39 -2.57
C TYR A 398 0.76 -0.74 -3.43
N ILE A 399 0.81 -0.36 -4.71
CA ILE A 399 1.99 -0.58 -5.57
C ILE A 399 3.22 0.15 -5.04
N GLN A 400 3.11 1.40 -4.58
CA GLN A 400 4.19 2.10 -3.90
C GLN A 400 4.72 1.31 -2.69
N PHE A 401 3.81 0.80 -1.86
CA PHE A 401 4.15 0.01 -0.69
C PHE A 401 4.95 -1.24 -1.07
N ILE A 402 4.55 -1.97 -2.12
CA ILE A 402 5.29 -3.12 -2.65
C ILE A 402 6.69 -2.69 -3.14
N ARG A 403 6.79 -1.59 -3.92
CA ARG A 403 8.08 -1.09 -4.43
C ARG A 403 9.02 -0.66 -3.32
N ILE A 404 8.50 -0.02 -2.28
CA ILE A 404 9.30 0.37 -1.12
C ILE A 404 9.83 -0.87 -0.37
N MET A 405 9.03 -1.94 -0.23
CA MET A 405 9.52 -3.20 0.35
C MET A 405 10.62 -3.82 -0.52
N GLU A 406 10.43 -3.91 -1.82
CA GLU A 406 11.41 -4.44 -2.78
C GLU A 406 12.74 -3.70 -2.69
N ILE A 407 12.71 -2.38 -2.79
CA ILE A 407 13.93 -1.55 -2.70
C ILE A 407 14.58 -1.68 -1.32
N ALA A 408 13.78 -1.73 -0.25
CA ALA A 408 14.30 -1.94 1.11
C ALA A 408 15.04 -3.27 1.26
N LEU A 409 14.55 -4.35 0.63
CA LEU A 409 15.21 -5.65 0.63
C LEU A 409 16.52 -5.62 -0.16
N VAL A 410 16.57 -4.98 -1.33
CA VAL A 410 17.79 -4.79 -2.12
C VAL A 410 18.85 -4.00 -1.32
N VAL A 411 18.45 -2.85 -0.76
CA VAL A 411 19.35 -2.02 0.06
C VAL A 411 19.85 -2.79 1.28
N ASN A 412 18.98 -3.53 1.97
CA ASN A 412 19.38 -4.39 3.08
C ASN A 412 20.37 -5.47 2.64
N LYS A 413 20.18 -6.10 1.49
CA LYS A 413 21.09 -7.10 0.94
C LYS A 413 22.48 -6.54 0.69
N ILE A 414 22.57 -5.36 0.08
CA ILE A 414 23.84 -4.65 -0.14
C ILE A 414 24.52 -4.37 1.21
N LEU A 415 23.79 -3.80 2.16
CA LEU A 415 24.33 -3.44 3.48
C LEU A 415 24.81 -4.69 4.26
N GLN A 416 24.04 -5.77 4.29
CA GLN A 416 24.41 -7.01 4.99
C GLN A 416 25.72 -7.61 4.47
N ARG A 417 25.92 -7.62 3.14
CA ARG A 417 27.15 -8.17 2.54
C ARG A 417 28.40 -7.33 2.81
N ILE A 418 28.20 -6.05 3.07
CA ILE A 418 29.31 -5.14 3.41
C ILE A 418 29.64 -5.22 4.92
N TRP A 419 28.63 -5.43 5.76
CA TRP A 419 28.79 -5.50 7.22
C TRP A 419 29.37 -6.83 7.70
N ASN A 420 29.13 -7.93 6.95
CA ASN A 420 29.70 -9.26 7.19
C ASN A 420 31.02 -9.46 6.41
#